data_ca01c21d1d28ae2ca6df192f018aef30
#
_entry.id   ca01c21d1d28ae2ca6df192f018aef30
#
_cell.length_a   1.000
_cell.length_b   1.000
_cell.length_c   1.000
_cell.angle_alpha   90.00
_cell.angle_beta   90.00
_cell.angle_gamma   90.00
#
_symmetry.space_group_name_H-M   'P 1'
#
loop_
_entity.id
_entity.type
_entity.pdbx_description
1 polymer ?
#
loop_
_entity_poly.entity_id
_entity_poly.type
_entity_poly.pdbx_seq_one_letter_code
_entity_poly.pdbx_strand_id
1 'polypeptide(L)'
;ELVAQLLSLGEYLAGVRITDDLHKTLAVPQVDEDHPAVVTTPMNPPCNRDGLADQGLVDLAAIMSAHKGRGCYKVGRMTATPNHAPAPNHGETPLPLRVKATWATGAFGVAILMNGISALALFYFVTVLRIPAAVAGFLIFLSKLYDAVSDPVTGYLSDRTGGTEGRRRPWLFWGALVSAVSFFGVFTVPFVGPWPSMTEGEGLLAALYVLAALLLYTTGYSLFNVPYMAMPAEMTTGYHERSSIHGWRVMFASVGGFLSQSAAGAVLELMGKDWDAHAAVGALGGALILAAMLTAWWGTREAPFHPQTDTRLPLREQILGFMRNLPFQQILAIKLVQLIGVSASSGGLMFFLVSVIDMPLTRLPLIGGPMVLAVLLGTPLLVRLSKRVGKRSAYACSSVLTGLVGLSWMYAMPGEPVALLALRGFVNGLAFAGNVVFAMSMLTDAMELDYHRTGLRREGMYSALYSFVEKLAAALGPLILGFALAYAGFDPKTPPREVTDEVRQAVLLSIAYIPAAMSVLALLILAFYKLDEQQLLGMREGSVKA
;
A
#
# COMPACT_ATOMS: atom_id res chain seq x y z
N GLU A 1 -12.38 -28.20 -15.00
CA GLU A 1 -13.64 -27.71 -15.60
C GLU A 1 -13.80 -26.20 -15.42
N LEU A 2 -13.62 -25.64 -14.22
CA LEU A 2 -13.74 -24.20 -13.94
C LEU A 2 -12.75 -23.33 -14.77
N VAL A 3 -11.53 -23.83 -14.96
CA VAL A 3 -10.50 -23.15 -15.79
C VAL A 3 -10.89 -23.18 -17.28
N ALA A 4 -11.50 -24.25 -17.75
CA ALA A 4 -11.99 -24.36 -19.12
C ALA A 4 -13.20 -23.42 -19.37
N GLN A 5 -14.07 -23.24 -18.38
CA GLN A 5 -15.19 -22.28 -18.45
C GLN A 5 -14.72 -20.82 -18.41
N LEU A 6 -13.67 -20.48 -17.64
CA LEU A 6 -13.08 -19.15 -17.63
C LEU A 6 -12.34 -18.80 -18.94
N LEU A 7 -11.72 -19.78 -19.58
CA LEU A 7 -11.09 -19.60 -20.89
C LEU A 7 -12.14 -19.40 -21.99
N SER A 8 -13.28 -20.13 -21.95
CA SER A 8 -14.38 -19.94 -22.90
C SER A 8 -15.07 -18.58 -22.74
N LEU A 9 -15.12 -18.01 -21.51
CA LEU A 9 -15.63 -16.67 -21.26
C LEU A 9 -14.69 -15.59 -21.84
N GLY A 10 -13.36 -15.83 -21.80
CA GLY A 10 -12.35 -14.97 -22.41
C GLY A 10 -12.48 -14.91 -23.93
N GLU A 11 -12.74 -16.04 -24.59
CA GLU A 11 -12.97 -16.11 -26.04
C GLU A 11 -14.30 -15.45 -26.44
N TYR A 12 -15.35 -15.53 -25.61
CA TYR A 12 -16.65 -14.87 -25.84
C TYR A 12 -16.53 -13.35 -25.75
N LEU A 13 -15.71 -12.81 -24.84
CA LEU A 13 -15.46 -11.38 -24.71
C LEU A 13 -14.51 -10.82 -25.79
N ALA A 14 -13.63 -11.65 -26.35
CA ALA A 14 -12.78 -11.29 -27.49
C ALA A 14 -13.53 -11.30 -28.84
N GLY A 15 -14.72 -11.91 -28.90
CA GLY A 15 -15.54 -12.05 -30.10
C GLY A 15 -16.46 -10.87 -30.42
N VAL A 16 -16.46 -9.79 -29.65
CA VAL A 16 -17.21 -8.57 -29.98
C VAL A 16 -16.46 -7.85 -31.09
N ARG A 17 -16.84 -8.13 -32.33
CA ARG A 17 -16.41 -7.39 -33.53
C ARG A 17 -16.84 -5.93 -33.38
N ILE A 18 -15.85 -5.04 -33.27
CA ILE A 18 -16.03 -3.61 -33.50
C ILE A 18 -16.32 -3.47 -35.00
N THR A 19 -17.55 -3.12 -35.32
CA THR A 19 -18.00 -2.88 -36.69
C THR A 19 -17.26 -1.69 -37.29
N ASP A 20 -17.01 -1.77 -38.62
CA ASP A 20 -16.18 -0.87 -39.47
C ASP A 20 -16.69 0.59 -39.60
N ASP A 21 -17.57 1.07 -38.75
CA ASP A 21 -18.10 2.43 -38.83
C ASP A 21 -17.28 3.53 -38.16
N LEU A 22 -16.17 3.19 -37.48
CA LEU A 22 -15.33 4.18 -36.79
C LEU A 22 -14.25 4.80 -37.69
N HIS A 23 -14.03 4.26 -38.90
CA HIS A 23 -13.02 4.79 -39.84
C HIS A 23 -13.46 5.99 -40.66
N LYS A 24 -14.75 6.37 -40.61
CA LYS A 24 -15.27 7.51 -41.40
C LYS A 24 -15.33 8.85 -40.70
N THR A 25 -14.99 8.92 -39.41
CA THR A 25 -15.12 10.18 -38.63
C THR A 25 -13.80 10.84 -38.22
N LEU A 26 -12.66 10.27 -38.61
CA LEU A 26 -11.34 10.87 -38.39
C LEU A 26 -10.65 11.17 -39.74
N ALA A 27 -11.21 12.13 -40.46
CA ALA A 27 -10.51 12.77 -41.59
C ALA A 27 -9.47 13.73 -40.98
N VAL A 28 -8.20 13.33 -41.04
CA VAL A 28 -7.06 14.23 -40.79
C VAL A 28 -6.94 15.12 -42.03
N PRO A 29 -6.88 16.46 -41.94
CA PRO A 29 -6.62 17.32 -43.07
C PRO A 29 -5.20 17.06 -43.58
N GLN A 30 -5.06 16.77 -44.86
CA GLN A 30 -3.77 16.78 -45.54
C GLN A 30 -3.27 18.23 -45.59
N VAL A 31 -2.02 18.42 -45.13
CA VAL A 31 -1.30 19.70 -45.27
C VAL A 31 -0.73 19.75 -46.67
N ASP A 32 -1.15 20.76 -47.41
CA ASP A 32 -0.64 21.08 -48.76
C ASP A 32 0.79 21.69 -48.65
N GLU A 33 1.75 21.15 -49.38
CA GLU A 33 3.20 21.48 -49.27
C GLU A 33 3.66 22.69 -50.08
N ASP A 34 2.78 23.54 -50.57
CA ASP A 34 3.20 24.64 -51.46
C ASP A 34 2.64 26.01 -51.01
N HIS A 35 3.18 26.61 -49.95
CA HIS A 35 3.32 28.08 -49.82
C HIS A 35 4.16 28.50 -48.61
N PRO A 36 5.23 29.33 -48.76
CA PRO A 36 6.02 29.86 -47.64
C PRO A 36 5.29 31.03 -46.98
N ALA A 37 4.91 30.86 -45.71
CA ALA A 37 4.41 31.97 -44.90
C ALA A 37 5.52 32.92 -44.47
N VAL A 38 5.44 34.16 -44.91
CA VAL A 38 6.28 35.29 -44.46
C VAL A 38 5.86 35.70 -43.05
N VAL A 39 6.71 35.44 -42.07
CA VAL A 39 6.55 35.99 -40.72
C VAL A 39 7.38 37.26 -40.58
N THR A 40 6.72 38.41 -40.48
CA THR A 40 7.32 39.70 -40.13
C THR A 40 7.43 39.80 -38.61
N THR A 41 8.68 39.88 -38.13
CA THR A 41 8.96 40.21 -36.70
C THR A 41 9.16 41.71 -36.51
N PRO A 42 8.65 42.33 -35.45
CA PRO A 42 8.94 43.73 -35.13
C PRO A 42 10.34 43.89 -34.51
N MET A 43 11.01 44.96 -34.92
CA MET A 43 12.33 45.40 -34.43
C MET A 43 12.31 45.76 -32.94
N ASN A 44 13.33 45.29 -32.22
CA ASN A 44 13.68 45.77 -30.88
C ASN A 44 14.82 46.83 -30.95
N PRO A 45 14.84 47.78 -30.03
CA PRO A 45 15.87 48.85 -29.97
C PRO A 45 17.19 48.36 -29.35
N PRO A 46 18.28 49.09 -29.48
CA PRO A 46 19.65 48.64 -29.28
C PRO A 46 20.04 48.50 -27.81
N CYS A 47 20.75 47.44 -27.50
CA CYS A 47 21.34 47.18 -26.19
C CYS A 47 22.74 47.81 -26.11
N ASN A 48 22.98 48.54 -25.04
CA ASN A 48 24.23 49.23 -24.71
C ASN A 48 25.30 48.18 -24.30
N ARG A 49 26.51 48.36 -24.85
CA ARG A 49 27.73 47.68 -24.42
C ARG A 49 28.23 48.37 -23.14
N ASP A 50 28.54 47.58 -22.13
CA ASP A 50 29.80 47.67 -21.37
C ASP A 50 29.76 46.70 -20.18
N GLY A 51 30.84 45.94 -20.07
CA GLY A 51 31.23 45.42 -18.77
C GLY A 51 31.40 43.91 -18.61
N LEU A 52 32.66 43.50 -18.75
CA LEU A 52 33.37 42.46 -18.00
C LEU A 52 33.40 41.03 -18.52
N ALA A 53 34.63 40.75 -18.81
CA ALA A 53 35.33 39.55 -19.23
C ALA A 53 35.35 38.45 -18.19
N ASP A 54 35.52 37.28 -18.73
CA ASP A 54 36.53 36.26 -18.32
C ASP A 54 36.05 35.01 -17.61
N GLN A 55 36.56 33.92 -18.17
CA GLN A 55 36.85 32.58 -17.66
C GLN A 55 35.86 31.46 -17.95
N GLY A 56 36.31 30.52 -18.78
CA GLY A 56 35.83 29.14 -18.84
C GLY A 56 35.54 28.56 -20.22
N LEU A 57 36.43 28.81 -21.20
CA LEU A 57 36.48 28.02 -22.45
C LEU A 57 37.27 26.73 -22.22
N VAL A 58 36.62 25.60 -22.12
CA VAL A 58 37.23 24.28 -22.26
C VAL A 58 37.13 23.85 -23.71
N ASP A 59 38.29 23.64 -24.30
CA ASP A 59 38.52 23.34 -25.70
C ASP A 59 37.99 21.95 -26.07
N LEU A 60 36.96 21.88 -26.87
CA LEU A 60 36.36 20.65 -27.39
C LEU A 60 36.99 20.24 -28.76
N ALA A 61 38.21 20.68 -29.02
CA ALA A 61 38.95 20.38 -30.27
C ALA A 61 39.60 18.97 -30.28
N ALA A 62 39.59 18.23 -29.17
CA ALA A 62 40.33 16.95 -29.08
C ALA A 62 39.50 15.68 -29.44
N ILE A 63 38.19 15.80 -29.72
CA ILE A 63 37.34 14.60 -29.99
C ILE A 63 37.00 14.37 -31.48
N MET A 64 37.40 15.25 -32.36
CA MET A 64 37.02 15.15 -33.79
C MET A 64 38.13 14.67 -34.76
N SER A 65 39.06 13.81 -34.36
CA SER A 65 40.07 13.26 -35.28
C SER A 65 39.87 11.82 -35.75
N ALA A 66 38.72 11.21 -35.55
CA ALA A 66 38.46 9.84 -36.03
C ALA A 66 37.05 9.70 -36.59
N HIS A 67 36.78 10.24 -37.77
CA HIS A 67 35.99 9.59 -38.82
C HIS A 67 35.85 10.51 -40.05
N LYS A 68 36.60 10.20 -41.08
CA LYS A 68 36.42 10.75 -42.46
C LYS A 68 35.16 10.15 -43.09
N GLY A 69 34.21 10.99 -43.46
CA GLY A 69 33.14 10.56 -44.37
C GLY A 69 31.94 11.49 -44.41
N ARG A 70 32.00 12.53 -45.27
CA ARG A 70 30.89 13.21 -45.98
C ARG A 70 29.67 13.68 -45.15
N GLY A 71 29.56 15.00 -45.00
CA GLY A 71 28.33 15.69 -44.67
C GLY A 71 28.61 16.94 -43.82
N CYS A 72 28.63 18.14 -44.42
CA CYS A 72 28.69 19.39 -43.69
C CYS A 72 27.39 19.64 -42.97
N TYR A 73 27.36 19.38 -41.66
CA TYR A 73 26.31 19.91 -40.76
C TYR A 73 26.84 21.17 -40.07
N LYS A 74 26.13 22.29 -40.24
CA LYS A 74 26.36 23.48 -39.44
C LYS A 74 26.06 23.15 -37.95
N VAL A 75 27.10 23.03 -37.12
CA VAL A 75 26.96 22.91 -35.68
C VAL A 75 26.54 24.28 -35.13
N GLY A 76 25.27 24.41 -34.76
CA GLY A 76 24.81 25.54 -34.00
C GLY A 76 25.46 25.49 -32.62
N ARG A 77 25.98 26.63 -32.13
CA ARG A 77 26.52 26.78 -30.77
C ARG A 77 25.44 26.37 -29.77
N MET A 78 25.58 25.23 -29.11
CA MET A 78 24.89 24.95 -27.86
C MET A 78 25.53 25.80 -26.80
N THR A 79 24.88 26.89 -26.41
CA THR A 79 25.16 27.58 -25.16
C THR A 79 24.78 26.65 -24.03
N ALA A 80 25.74 26.31 -23.16
CA ALA A 80 25.46 25.64 -21.89
C ALA A 80 24.42 26.49 -21.14
N THR A 81 23.25 25.91 -20.90
CA THR A 81 22.27 26.51 -19.98
C THR A 81 22.93 26.64 -18.62
N PRO A 82 22.88 27.82 -17.97
CA PRO A 82 23.41 27.96 -16.64
C PRO A 82 22.72 26.95 -15.72
N ASN A 83 23.53 26.28 -14.89
CA ASN A 83 23.09 25.51 -13.76
C ASN A 83 21.89 26.22 -13.12
N HIS A 84 20.69 25.65 -13.27
CA HIS A 84 19.59 26.04 -12.42
C HIS A 84 19.98 25.60 -11.00
N ALA A 85 20.63 26.49 -10.25
CA ALA A 85 20.50 26.49 -8.82
C ALA A 85 19.01 26.33 -8.51
N PRO A 86 18.59 25.46 -7.58
CA PRO A 86 17.20 25.35 -7.22
C PRO A 86 16.69 26.78 -6.92
N ALA A 87 15.67 27.18 -7.65
CA ALA A 87 15.07 28.50 -7.45
C ALA A 87 14.83 28.68 -5.95
N PRO A 88 15.20 29.82 -5.35
CA PRO A 88 14.95 30.04 -3.93
C PRO A 88 13.47 29.80 -3.70
N ASN A 89 13.14 29.00 -2.68
CA ASN A 89 11.78 28.71 -2.24
C ASN A 89 11.04 30.05 -2.10
N HIS A 90 10.37 30.48 -3.15
CA HIS A 90 9.39 31.55 -3.06
C HIS A 90 8.31 31.02 -2.13
N GLY A 91 8.18 31.63 -0.95
CA GLY A 91 7.36 31.29 0.18
C GLY A 91 6.05 30.60 -0.18
N GLU A 92 6.08 29.28 -0.30
CA GLU A 92 4.87 28.49 -0.37
C GLU A 92 4.13 28.72 0.95
N THR A 93 2.94 29.29 0.86
CA THR A 93 2.07 29.40 2.02
C THR A 93 1.79 27.97 2.51
N PRO A 94 2.13 27.64 3.76
CA PRO A 94 1.88 26.31 4.29
C PRO A 94 0.38 26.00 4.21
N LEU A 95 0.03 24.79 3.82
CA LEU A 95 -1.37 24.35 3.79
C LEU A 95 -2.03 24.59 5.16
N PRO A 96 -3.25 25.12 5.21
CA PRO A 96 -3.98 25.31 6.45
C PRO A 96 -4.06 24.00 7.24
N LEU A 97 -3.85 24.05 8.55
CA LEU A 97 -3.91 22.90 9.43
C LEU A 97 -5.24 22.14 9.28
N ARG A 98 -6.34 22.87 9.06
CA ARG A 98 -7.66 22.30 8.79
C ARG A 98 -7.65 21.38 7.58
N VAL A 99 -7.02 21.75 6.48
CA VAL A 99 -6.94 20.94 5.25
C VAL A 99 -6.12 19.67 5.49
N LYS A 100 -5.00 19.77 6.21
CA LYS A 100 -4.17 18.60 6.57
C LYS A 100 -4.92 17.63 7.47
N ALA A 101 -5.55 18.13 8.52
CA ALA A 101 -6.29 17.31 9.50
C ALA A 101 -7.52 16.66 8.84
N THR A 102 -8.31 17.40 8.08
CA THR A 102 -9.49 16.85 7.39
C THR A 102 -9.11 15.87 6.30
N TRP A 103 -8.02 16.11 5.53
CA TRP A 103 -7.51 15.11 4.62
C TRP A 103 -7.08 13.85 5.38
N ALA A 104 -6.40 13.97 6.50
CA ALA A 104 -5.91 12.83 7.29
C ALA A 104 -7.05 11.96 7.87
N THR A 105 -8.29 12.48 8.05
CA THR A 105 -9.44 11.64 8.44
C THR A 105 -9.74 10.54 7.43
N GLY A 106 -9.40 10.72 6.16
CA GLY A 106 -9.50 9.66 5.15
C GLY A 106 -8.65 8.44 5.52
N ALA A 107 -7.46 8.64 6.07
CA ALA A 107 -6.60 7.55 6.54
C ALA A 107 -7.18 6.81 7.76
N PHE A 108 -7.89 7.49 8.63
CA PHE A 108 -8.63 6.87 9.72
C PHE A 108 -9.72 5.93 9.19
N GLY A 109 -10.53 6.37 8.22
CA GLY A 109 -11.55 5.53 7.57
C GLY A 109 -10.95 4.33 6.84
N VAL A 110 -9.85 4.55 6.07
CA VAL A 110 -9.10 3.47 5.39
C VAL A 110 -8.55 2.45 6.40
N ALA A 111 -8.04 2.91 7.55
CA ALA A 111 -7.49 2.02 8.56
C ALA A 111 -8.58 1.16 9.22
N ILE A 112 -9.77 1.71 9.52
CA ILE A 112 -10.91 0.92 10.00
C ILE A 112 -11.31 -0.12 8.95
N LEU A 113 -11.45 0.29 7.69
CA LEU A 113 -11.82 -0.56 6.58
C LEU A 113 -10.87 -1.76 6.43
N MET A 114 -9.56 -1.50 6.40
CA MET A 114 -8.53 -2.53 6.20
C MET A 114 -8.35 -3.45 7.41
N ASN A 115 -8.20 -2.86 8.61
CA ASN A 115 -7.92 -3.64 9.82
C ASN A 115 -9.14 -4.43 10.29
N GLY A 116 -10.36 -3.89 10.14
CA GLY A 116 -11.60 -4.59 10.46
C GLY A 116 -11.74 -5.89 9.66
N ILE A 117 -11.53 -5.83 8.34
CA ILE A 117 -11.59 -7.03 7.50
C ILE A 117 -10.42 -7.98 7.81
N SER A 118 -9.19 -7.47 7.91
CA SER A 118 -8.01 -8.32 8.14
C SER A 118 -8.06 -9.09 9.47
N ALA A 119 -8.64 -8.50 10.51
CA ALA A 119 -8.73 -9.12 11.83
C ALA A 119 -9.96 -10.00 12.02
N LEU A 120 -11.11 -9.62 11.45
CA LEU A 120 -12.40 -10.21 11.81
C LEU A 120 -13.01 -11.09 10.71
N ALA A 121 -12.73 -10.82 9.41
CA ALA A 121 -13.48 -11.45 8.35
C ALA A 121 -13.31 -12.98 8.34
N LEU A 122 -12.07 -13.48 8.43
CA LEU A 122 -11.83 -14.93 8.45
C LEU A 122 -12.50 -15.58 9.67
N PHE A 123 -12.34 -14.95 10.85
CA PHE A 123 -12.98 -15.43 12.08
C PHE A 123 -14.50 -15.49 11.93
N TYR A 124 -15.13 -14.40 11.45
CA TYR A 124 -16.58 -14.32 11.21
C TYR A 124 -17.07 -15.39 10.23
N PHE A 125 -16.40 -15.55 9.10
CA PHE A 125 -16.80 -16.51 8.08
C PHE A 125 -16.72 -17.95 8.58
N VAL A 126 -15.69 -18.28 9.36
CA VAL A 126 -15.47 -19.63 9.87
C VAL A 126 -16.33 -19.93 11.10
N THR A 127 -16.40 -19.01 12.08
CA THR A 127 -17.04 -19.30 13.37
C THR A 127 -18.55 -19.03 13.37
N VAL A 128 -19.00 -17.96 12.70
CA VAL A 128 -20.42 -17.55 12.70
C VAL A 128 -21.14 -18.11 11.48
N LEU A 129 -20.61 -17.86 10.29
CA LEU A 129 -21.22 -18.36 9.05
C LEU A 129 -20.94 -19.86 8.80
N ARG A 130 -19.98 -20.42 9.54
CA ARG A 130 -19.55 -21.84 9.42
C ARG A 130 -19.11 -22.24 8.02
N ILE A 131 -18.56 -21.29 7.27
CA ILE A 131 -17.93 -21.56 5.99
C ILE A 131 -16.65 -22.37 6.27
N PRO A 132 -16.37 -23.44 5.52
CA PRO A 132 -15.13 -24.18 5.68
C PRO A 132 -13.91 -23.26 5.61
N ALA A 133 -12.97 -23.38 6.55
CA ALA A 133 -11.88 -22.43 6.75
C ALA A 133 -11.02 -22.26 5.49
N ALA A 134 -10.78 -23.35 4.73
CA ALA A 134 -10.07 -23.29 3.45
C ALA A 134 -10.82 -22.44 2.41
N VAL A 135 -12.16 -22.58 2.32
CA VAL A 135 -13.00 -21.81 1.40
C VAL A 135 -12.98 -20.32 1.81
N ALA A 136 -13.18 -20.02 3.10
CA ALA A 136 -13.14 -18.66 3.62
C ALA A 136 -11.79 -17.98 3.34
N GLY A 137 -10.68 -18.66 3.60
CA GLY A 137 -9.34 -18.17 3.30
C GLY A 137 -9.12 -17.94 1.80
N PHE A 138 -9.63 -18.84 0.94
CA PHE A 138 -9.54 -18.71 -0.51
C PHE A 138 -10.37 -17.53 -1.05
N LEU A 139 -11.57 -17.29 -0.51
CA LEU A 139 -12.41 -16.14 -0.91
C LEU A 139 -11.71 -14.80 -0.57
N ILE A 140 -11.09 -14.70 0.62
CA ILE A 140 -10.31 -13.53 1.00
C ILE A 140 -9.09 -13.37 0.08
N PHE A 141 -8.37 -14.46 -0.21
CA PHE A 141 -7.25 -14.44 -1.15
C PHE A 141 -7.66 -13.92 -2.53
N LEU A 142 -8.75 -14.43 -3.09
CA LEU A 142 -9.26 -14.02 -4.39
C LEU A 142 -9.64 -12.54 -4.44
N SER A 143 -10.24 -12.01 -3.36
CA SER A 143 -10.56 -10.58 -3.27
C SER A 143 -9.30 -9.70 -3.26
N LYS A 144 -8.24 -10.15 -2.61
CA LYS A 144 -6.94 -9.42 -2.60
C LYS A 144 -6.20 -9.51 -3.93
N LEU A 145 -6.35 -10.62 -4.65
CA LEU A 145 -5.83 -10.73 -6.01
C LEU A 145 -6.55 -9.76 -6.97
N TYR A 146 -7.87 -9.64 -6.83
CA TYR A 146 -8.66 -8.65 -7.57
C TYR A 146 -8.22 -7.21 -7.25
N ASP A 147 -7.85 -6.90 -6.00
CA ASP A 147 -7.32 -5.60 -5.57
C ASP A 147 -6.07 -5.18 -6.38
N ALA A 148 -5.21 -6.14 -6.70
CA ALA A 148 -4.02 -5.88 -7.51
C ALA A 148 -4.35 -5.41 -8.95
N VAL A 149 -5.54 -5.74 -9.45
CA VAL A 149 -6.03 -5.31 -10.77
C VAL A 149 -6.86 -4.03 -10.68
N SER A 150 -7.71 -3.91 -9.66
CA SER A 150 -8.62 -2.77 -9.49
C SER A 150 -7.90 -1.44 -9.23
N ASP A 151 -6.74 -1.45 -8.53
CA ASP A 151 -5.99 -0.24 -8.25
C ASP A 151 -5.40 0.44 -9.50
N PRO A 152 -4.68 -0.26 -10.40
CA PRO A 152 -4.22 0.35 -11.66
C PRO A 152 -5.36 0.88 -12.52
N VAL A 153 -6.49 0.16 -12.58
CA VAL A 153 -7.67 0.59 -13.32
C VAL A 153 -8.25 1.88 -12.72
N THR A 154 -8.42 1.92 -11.41
CA THR A 154 -8.90 3.12 -10.69
C THR A 154 -7.94 4.30 -10.86
N GLY A 155 -6.64 4.06 -10.76
CA GLY A 155 -5.62 5.07 -11.01
C GLY A 155 -5.73 5.67 -12.40
N TYR A 156 -5.79 4.82 -13.42
CA TYR A 156 -5.93 5.23 -14.81
C TYR A 156 -7.22 6.04 -15.06
N LEU A 157 -8.35 5.60 -14.52
CA LEU A 157 -9.62 6.27 -14.69
C LEU A 157 -9.65 7.61 -13.93
N SER A 158 -9.16 7.64 -12.69
CA SER A 158 -9.12 8.87 -11.87
C SER A 158 -8.22 9.94 -12.47
N ASP A 159 -7.13 9.56 -13.13
CA ASP A 159 -6.22 10.50 -13.79
C ASP A 159 -6.84 11.14 -15.04
N ARG A 160 -7.83 10.49 -15.66
CA ARG A 160 -8.53 10.98 -16.86
C ARG A 160 -9.83 11.69 -16.57
N THR A 161 -10.31 11.64 -15.35
CA THR A 161 -11.55 12.32 -14.96
C THR A 161 -11.33 13.83 -15.03
N GLY A 162 -12.13 14.50 -15.86
CA GLY A 162 -12.22 15.95 -15.93
C GLY A 162 -13.38 16.46 -15.08
N GLY A 163 -13.27 17.68 -14.55
CA GLY A 163 -14.39 18.31 -13.83
C GLY A 163 -14.00 19.59 -13.11
N THR A 164 -14.99 20.42 -12.82
CA THR A 164 -14.84 21.70 -12.11
C THR A 164 -14.44 21.54 -10.63
N GLU A 165 -14.71 20.36 -10.06
CA GLU A 165 -14.39 20.05 -8.66
C GLU A 165 -13.00 19.41 -8.46
N GLY A 166 -12.18 19.32 -9.50
CA GLY A 166 -10.92 18.59 -9.51
C GLY A 166 -11.11 17.10 -9.89
N ARG A 167 -10.07 16.49 -10.47
CA ARG A 167 -10.15 15.15 -11.07
C ARG A 167 -10.34 14.01 -10.06
N ARG A 168 -9.90 14.17 -8.81
CA ARG A 168 -9.88 13.09 -7.81
C ARG A 168 -11.07 13.09 -6.84
N ARG A 169 -11.67 14.24 -6.58
CA ARG A 169 -12.73 14.39 -5.57
C ARG A 169 -14.00 13.55 -5.83
N PRO A 170 -14.52 13.44 -7.06
CA PRO A 170 -15.67 12.56 -7.32
C PRO A 170 -15.41 11.10 -6.91
N TRP A 171 -14.17 10.63 -7.10
CA TRP A 171 -13.76 9.28 -6.72
C TRP A 171 -13.75 9.08 -5.20
N LEU A 172 -13.32 10.10 -4.42
CA LEU A 172 -13.37 10.03 -2.96
C LEU A 172 -14.82 9.90 -2.46
N PHE A 173 -15.76 10.63 -3.05
CA PHE A 173 -17.17 10.55 -2.67
C PHE A 173 -17.76 9.15 -2.92
N TRP A 174 -17.66 8.65 -4.15
CA TRP A 174 -18.17 7.33 -4.48
C TRP A 174 -17.43 6.22 -3.76
N GLY A 175 -16.11 6.35 -3.62
CA GLY A 175 -15.29 5.44 -2.85
C GLY A 175 -15.70 5.35 -1.38
N ALA A 176 -16.01 6.48 -0.73
CA ALA A 176 -16.51 6.52 0.63
C ALA A 176 -17.84 5.77 0.78
N LEU A 177 -18.79 6.00 -0.14
CA LEU A 177 -20.09 5.35 -0.11
C LEU A 177 -19.98 3.84 -0.33
N VAL A 178 -19.26 3.43 -1.37
CA VAL A 178 -19.07 2.01 -1.69
C VAL A 178 -18.32 1.30 -0.57
N SER A 179 -17.26 1.91 0.01
CA SER A 179 -16.53 1.35 1.14
C SER A 179 -17.39 1.11 2.37
N ALA A 180 -18.23 2.08 2.73
CA ALA A 180 -19.09 1.97 3.90
C ALA A 180 -20.16 0.90 3.72
N VAL A 181 -20.84 0.90 2.56
CA VAL A 181 -21.89 -0.09 2.25
C VAL A 181 -21.32 -1.49 2.15
N SER A 182 -20.16 -1.65 1.52
CA SER A 182 -19.52 -2.96 1.39
C SER A 182 -18.99 -3.49 2.71
N PHE A 183 -18.43 -2.63 3.56
CA PHE A 183 -18.00 -3.03 4.91
C PHE A 183 -19.19 -3.55 5.74
N PHE A 184 -20.32 -2.83 5.71
CA PHE A 184 -21.55 -3.32 6.31
C PHE A 184 -21.98 -4.65 5.70
N GLY A 185 -22.00 -4.77 4.37
CA GLY A 185 -22.39 -5.97 3.65
C GLY A 185 -21.56 -7.21 3.97
N VAL A 186 -20.25 -7.05 4.19
CA VAL A 186 -19.37 -8.17 4.58
C VAL A 186 -19.77 -8.77 5.92
N PHE A 187 -20.24 -7.96 6.88
CA PHE A 187 -20.64 -8.41 8.22
C PHE A 187 -22.15 -8.67 8.37
N THR A 188 -22.94 -8.47 7.33
CA THR A 188 -24.39 -8.72 7.33
C THR A 188 -24.81 -9.73 6.27
N VAL A 189 -24.09 -10.84 6.20
CA VAL A 189 -24.40 -11.92 5.25
C VAL A 189 -25.79 -12.49 5.56
N PRO A 190 -26.79 -12.42 4.64
CA PRO A 190 -28.18 -12.77 4.94
C PRO A 190 -28.43 -14.27 5.09
N PHE A 191 -27.52 -15.11 4.65
CA PHE A 191 -27.68 -16.57 4.67
C PHE A 191 -27.01 -17.15 5.92
N VAL A 192 -27.66 -17.02 7.06
CA VAL A 192 -27.13 -17.51 8.34
C VAL A 192 -27.67 -18.91 8.61
N GLY A 193 -26.89 -19.91 8.25
CA GLY A 193 -27.16 -21.30 8.60
C GLY A 193 -25.85 -22.09 8.73
N PRO A 194 -25.82 -23.20 9.46
CA PRO A 194 -24.63 -24.02 9.50
C PRO A 194 -24.35 -24.59 8.12
N TRP A 195 -23.18 -24.29 7.56
CA TRP A 195 -22.74 -24.77 6.25
C TRP A 195 -23.01 -26.28 6.00
N PRO A 196 -22.79 -27.17 6.97
CA PRO A 196 -23.07 -28.60 6.78
C PRO A 196 -24.54 -28.96 6.69
N SER A 197 -25.47 -28.08 7.11
CA SER A 197 -26.93 -28.29 7.02
C SER A 197 -27.57 -27.51 5.87
N MET A 198 -26.78 -26.69 5.15
CA MET A 198 -27.25 -26.04 3.92
C MET A 198 -27.28 -27.09 2.80
N THR A 199 -28.27 -26.97 1.93
CA THR A 199 -28.22 -27.64 0.63
C THR A 199 -26.99 -27.16 -0.15
N GLU A 200 -26.45 -27.95 -1.07
CA GLU A 200 -25.28 -27.55 -1.87
C GLU A 200 -25.50 -26.19 -2.56
N GLY A 201 -26.73 -25.90 -2.98
CA GLY A 201 -27.09 -24.62 -3.59
C GLY A 201 -27.04 -23.43 -2.63
N GLU A 202 -27.50 -23.60 -1.38
CA GLU A 202 -27.47 -22.51 -0.37
C GLU A 202 -26.04 -22.17 0.07
N GLY A 203 -25.19 -23.19 0.23
CA GLY A 203 -23.78 -23.01 0.54
C GLY A 203 -23.03 -22.27 -0.56
N LEU A 204 -23.33 -22.56 -1.82
CA LEU A 204 -22.77 -21.86 -2.96
C LEU A 204 -23.24 -20.38 -2.99
N LEU A 205 -24.53 -20.12 -2.73
CA LEU A 205 -25.06 -18.75 -2.67
C LEU A 205 -24.41 -17.92 -1.57
N ALA A 206 -24.19 -18.49 -0.38
CA ALA A 206 -23.50 -17.82 0.71
C ALA A 206 -22.05 -17.48 0.33
N ALA A 207 -21.31 -18.42 -0.28
CA ALA A 207 -19.95 -18.19 -0.75
C ALA A 207 -19.89 -17.12 -1.85
N LEU A 208 -20.83 -17.14 -2.80
CA LEU A 208 -20.94 -16.12 -3.85
C LEU A 208 -21.26 -14.73 -3.29
N TYR A 209 -22.15 -14.65 -2.30
CA TYR A 209 -22.45 -13.39 -1.62
C TYR A 209 -21.21 -12.84 -0.91
N VAL A 210 -20.51 -13.66 -0.13
CA VAL A 210 -19.27 -13.28 0.57
C VAL A 210 -18.22 -12.80 -0.44
N LEU A 211 -18.04 -13.53 -1.54
CA LEU A 211 -17.13 -13.11 -2.61
C LEU A 211 -17.55 -11.75 -3.20
N ALA A 212 -18.82 -11.58 -3.56
CA ALA A 212 -19.32 -10.32 -4.11
C ALA A 212 -19.14 -9.15 -3.13
N ALA A 213 -19.44 -9.36 -1.84
CA ALA A 213 -19.24 -8.36 -0.80
C ALA A 213 -17.76 -7.99 -0.62
N LEU A 214 -16.85 -8.98 -0.66
CA LEU A 214 -15.41 -8.77 -0.61
C LEU A 214 -14.87 -8.06 -1.85
N LEU A 215 -15.35 -8.39 -3.05
CA LEU A 215 -14.99 -7.70 -4.29
C LEU A 215 -15.48 -6.24 -4.26
N LEU A 216 -16.71 -6.01 -3.80
CA LEU A 216 -17.25 -4.65 -3.64
C LEU A 216 -16.46 -3.85 -2.59
N TYR A 217 -16.09 -4.48 -1.48
CA TYR A 217 -15.22 -3.90 -0.47
C TYR A 217 -13.87 -3.46 -1.07
N THR A 218 -13.23 -4.35 -1.83
CA THR A 218 -11.96 -4.07 -2.49
C THR A 218 -12.11 -2.94 -3.52
N THR A 219 -13.18 -2.95 -4.29
CA THR A 219 -13.51 -1.88 -5.24
C THR A 219 -13.68 -0.55 -4.51
N GLY A 220 -14.45 -0.49 -3.43
CA GLY A 220 -14.63 0.71 -2.61
C GLY A 220 -13.30 1.24 -2.06
N TYR A 221 -12.46 0.33 -1.54
CA TYR A 221 -11.11 0.67 -1.10
C TYR A 221 -10.29 1.31 -2.22
N SER A 222 -10.22 0.68 -3.40
CA SER A 222 -9.46 1.21 -4.54
C SER A 222 -9.99 2.56 -5.02
N LEU A 223 -11.33 2.70 -5.14
CA LEU A 223 -11.98 3.95 -5.57
C LEU A 223 -11.64 5.13 -4.64
N PHE A 224 -11.50 4.87 -3.33
CA PHE A 224 -11.14 5.91 -2.38
C PHE A 224 -9.62 6.07 -2.26
N ASN A 225 -8.89 4.98 -1.96
CA ASN A 225 -7.50 5.06 -1.52
C ASN A 225 -6.53 5.46 -2.63
N VAL A 226 -6.74 5.03 -3.87
CA VAL A 226 -5.84 5.35 -4.99
C VAL A 226 -5.83 6.86 -5.29
N PRO A 227 -6.98 7.52 -5.54
CA PRO A 227 -7.02 8.97 -5.72
C PRO A 227 -6.58 9.74 -4.45
N TYR A 228 -6.96 9.26 -3.26
CA TYR A 228 -6.61 9.84 -1.98
C TYR A 228 -5.09 9.93 -1.77
N MET A 229 -4.36 8.85 -2.07
CA MET A 229 -2.92 8.78 -1.91
C MET A 229 -2.14 9.68 -2.89
N ALA A 230 -2.74 9.99 -4.01
CA ALA A 230 -2.13 10.88 -5.00
C ALA A 230 -2.37 12.37 -4.73
N MET A 231 -3.35 12.73 -3.90
CA MET A 231 -3.69 14.14 -3.60
C MET A 231 -2.54 14.96 -2.99
N PRO A 232 -1.73 14.47 -2.03
CA PRO A 232 -0.65 15.25 -1.45
C PRO A 232 0.34 15.82 -2.48
N ALA A 233 0.60 15.07 -3.54
CA ALA A 233 1.48 15.51 -4.62
C ALA A 233 0.87 16.66 -5.45
N GLU A 234 -0.47 16.73 -5.52
CA GLU A 234 -1.22 17.75 -6.22
C GLU A 234 -1.53 18.98 -5.33
N MET A 235 -1.59 18.78 -4.01
CA MET A 235 -1.94 19.84 -3.04
C MET A 235 -0.75 20.75 -2.70
N THR A 236 0.49 20.26 -2.82
CA THR A 236 1.69 21.06 -2.52
C THR A 236 2.91 20.58 -3.30
N THR A 237 3.76 21.51 -3.68
CA THR A 237 5.08 21.26 -4.27
C THR A 237 6.17 21.20 -3.20
N GLY A 238 5.91 21.68 -1.98
CA GLY A 238 6.86 21.77 -0.87
C GLY A 238 7.23 20.41 -0.26
N TYR A 239 8.52 20.11 -0.22
CA TYR A 239 9.04 18.85 0.35
C TYR A 239 8.65 18.66 1.82
N HIS A 240 8.86 19.69 2.65
CA HIS A 240 8.54 19.62 4.10
C HIS A 240 7.04 19.56 4.35
N GLU A 241 6.27 20.22 3.51
CA GLU A 241 4.82 20.24 3.59
C GLU A 241 4.21 18.87 3.28
N ARG A 242 4.70 18.18 2.23
CA ARG A 242 4.33 16.79 1.93
C ARG A 242 4.62 15.86 3.11
N SER A 243 5.78 16.00 3.73
CA SER A 243 6.15 15.22 4.91
C SER A 243 5.21 15.47 6.09
N SER A 244 4.79 16.73 6.30
CA SER A 244 3.80 17.12 7.31
C SER A 244 2.45 16.44 7.07
N ILE A 245 1.94 16.47 5.83
CA ILE A 245 0.67 15.83 5.45
C ILE A 245 0.72 14.32 5.74
N HIS A 246 1.80 13.65 5.34
CA HIS A 246 1.97 12.21 5.61
C HIS A 246 2.11 11.91 7.11
N GLY A 247 2.71 12.80 7.90
CA GLY A 247 2.74 12.68 9.36
C GLY A 247 1.33 12.65 9.97
N TRP A 248 0.47 13.58 9.58
CA TRP A 248 -0.94 13.59 9.98
C TRP A 248 -1.67 12.32 9.57
N ARG A 249 -1.44 11.84 8.35
CA ARG A 249 -2.01 10.57 7.85
C ARG A 249 -1.64 9.39 8.74
N VAL A 250 -0.38 9.23 9.11
CA VAL A 250 0.08 8.12 9.95
C VAL A 250 -0.58 8.16 11.33
N MET A 251 -0.70 9.34 11.94
CA MET A 251 -1.38 9.50 13.23
C MET A 251 -2.84 9.03 13.16
N PHE A 252 -3.60 9.52 12.18
CA PHE A 252 -5.00 9.15 12.02
C PHE A 252 -5.20 7.68 11.66
N ALA A 253 -4.34 7.12 10.81
CA ALA A 253 -4.35 5.70 10.48
C ALA A 253 -4.07 4.81 11.71
N SER A 254 -3.13 5.20 12.58
CA SER A 254 -2.82 4.45 13.81
C SER A 254 -3.99 4.44 14.78
N VAL A 255 -4.65 5.60 14.95
CA VAL A 255 -5.85 5.71 15.81
C VAL A 255 -7.01 4.90 15.22
N GLY A 256 -7.23 4.97 13.90
CA GLY A 256 -8.27 4.20 13.21
C GLY A 256 -8.05 2.68 13.32
N GLY A 257 -6.82 2.23 13.14
CA GLY A 257 -6.46 0.81 13.28
C GLY A 257 -6.66 0.29 14.70
N PHE A 258 -6.24 1.06 15.69
CA PHE A 258 -6.46 0.72 17.11
C PHE A 258 -7.96 0.65 17.45
N LEU A 259 -8.72 1.66 17.05
CA LEU A 259 -10.16 1.73 17.33
C LEU A 259 -10.91 0.60 16.64
N SER A 260 -10.54 0.26 15.39
CA SER A 260 -11.16 -0.83 14.64
C SER A 260 -11.12 -2.16 15.38
N GLN A 261 -9.97 -2.52 15.95
CA GLN A 261 -9.82 -3.78 16.67
C GLN A 261 -10.43 -3.70 18.08
N SER A 262 -10.19 -2.61 18.80
CA SER A 262 -10.61 -2.46 20.19
C SER A 262 -12.12 -2.29 20.32
N ALA A 263 -12.75 -1.44 19.49
CA ALA A 263 -14.19 -1.24 19.51
C ALA A 263 -14.94 -2.47 19.00
N ALA A 264 -14.45 -3.11 17.93
CA ALA A 264 -15.05 -4.33 17.43
C ALA A 264 -14.99 -5.45 18.46
N GLY A 265 -13.85 -5.65 19.14
CA GLY A 265 -13.72 -6.62 20.21
C GLY A 265 -14.68 -6.36 21.37
N ALA A 266 -14.87 -5.10 21.77
CA ALA A 266 -15.82 -4.73 22.82
C ALA A 266 -17.27 -5.00 22.41
N VAL A 267 -17.66 -4.66 21.18
CA VAL A 267 -19.02 -4.93 20.67
C VAL A 267 -19.28 -6.44 20.64
N LEU A 268 -18.35 -7.24 20.11
CA LEU A 268 -18.49 -8.69 20.06
C LEU A 268 -18.59 -9.33 21.44
N GLU A 269 -17.85 -8.84 22.43
CA GLU A 269 -17.91 -9.37 23.79
C GLU A 269 -19.22 -9.00 24.49
N LEU A 270 -19.73 -7.79 24.29
CA LEU A 270 -20.95 -7.30 24.92
C LEU A 270 -22.22 -7.91 24.31
N MET A 271 -22.22 -8.20 23.02
CA MET A 271 -23.40 -8.69 22.28
C MET A 271 -23.42 -10.20 22.04
N GLY A 272 -22.35 -10.96 22.37
CA GLY A 272 -22.37 -12.42 22.33
C GLY A 272 -21.66 -13.09 21.17
N LYS A 273 -20.91 -12.38 20.34
CA LYS A 273 -20.05 -12.89 19.23
C LYS A 273 -20.82 -13.62 18.11
N ASP A 274 -22.13 -13.45 18.06
CA ASP A 274 -23.03 -14.02 17.06
C ASP A 274 -23.17 -13.12 15.81
N TRP A 275 -24.14 -13.43 14.96
CA TRP A 275 -24.41 -12.66 13.75
C TRP A 275 -24.80 -11.22 14.05
N ASP A 276 -25.67 -10.99 15.05
CA ASP A 276 -26.13 -9.64 15.42
C ASP A 276 -24.98 -8.76 15.92
N ALA A 277 -24.06 -9.33 16.68
CA ALA A 277 -22.86 -8.65 17.14
C ALA A 277 -21.95 -8.23 15.94
N HIS A 278 -21.76 -9.11 14.97
CA HIS A 278 -20.99 -8.79 13.77
C HIS A 278 -21.72 -7.77 12.87
N ALA A 279 -23.03 -7.85 12.74
CA ALA A 279 -23.84 -6.86 12.04
C ALA A 279 -23.73 -5.47 12.71
N ALA A 280 -23.72 -5.41 14.04
CA ALA A 280 -23.46 -4.17 14.77
C ALA A 280 -22.05 -3.61 14.51
N VAL A 281 -21.01 -4.46 14.46
CA VAL A 281 -19.65 -4.06 14.06
C VAL A 281 -19.65 -3.52 12.63
N GLY A 282 -20.34 -4.18 11.72
CA GLY A 282 -20.52 -3.74 10.33
C GLY A 282 -21.18 -2.37 10.23
N ALA A 283 -22.27 -2.15 10.97
CA ALA A 283 -23.02 -0.89 10.99
C ALA A 283 -22.21 0.26 11.59
N LEU A 284 -21.62 0.06 12.77
CA LEU A 284 -20.80 1.07 13.43
C LEU A 284 -19.54 1.39 12.64
N GLY A 285 -18.83 0.36 12.18
CA GLY A 285 -17.64 0.51 11.37
C GLY A 285 -17.94 1.21 10.03
N GLY A 286 -19.01 0.80 9.34
CA GLY A 286 -19.48 1.43 8.10
C GLY A 286 -19.83 2.91 8.30
N ALA A 287 -20.52 3.26 9.38
CA ALA A 287 -20.85 4.65 9.70
C ALA A 287 -19.59 5.49 9.98
N LEU A 288 -18.62 4.95 10.73
CA LEU A 288 -17.36 5.63 11.00
C LEU A 288 -16.51 5.80 9.73
N ILE A 289 -16.45 4.77 8.88
CA ILE A 289 -15.77 4.83 7.57
C ILE A 289 -16.38 5.94 6.72
N LEU A 290 -17.72 5.95 6.59
CA LEU A 290 -18.44 6.95 5.81
C LEU A 290 -18.18 8.37 6.32
N ALA A 291 -18.34 8.58 7.62
CA ALA A 291 -18.13 9.88 8.26
C ALA A 291 -16.69 10.38 8.05
N ALA A 292 -15.70 9.53 8.28
CA ALA A 292 -14.29 9.89 8.16
C ALA A 292 -13.89 10.19 6.69
N MET A 293 -14.31 9.34 5.75
CA MET A 293 -13.98 9.50 4.34
C MET A 293 -14.72 10.69 3.71
N LEU A 294 -15.99 10.93 4.06
CA LEU A 294 -16.72 12.11 3.63
C LEU A 294 -16.15 13.40 4.22
N THR A 295 -15.65 13.36 5.47
CA THR A 295 -14.93 14.50 6.06
C THR A 295 -13.67 14.83 5.25
N ALA A 296 -12.92 13.83 4.82
CA ALA A 296 -11.78 14.04 3.94
C ALA A 296 -12.18 14.64 2.58
N TRP A 297 -13.23 14.11 1.96
CA TRP A 297 -13.78 14.63 0.71
C TRP A 297 -14.25 16.09 0.85
N TRP A 298 -14.98 16.40 1.92
CA TRP A 298 -15.50 17.75 2.15
C TRP A 298 -14.39 18.75 2.51
N GLY A 299 -13.46 18.38 3.39
CA GLY A 299 -12.41 19.24 3.90
C GLY A 299 -11.31 19.58 2.88
N THR A 300 -11.23 18.81 1.78
CA THR A 300 -10.28 19.06 0.69
C THR A 300 -10.86 19.92 -0.46
N ARG A 301 -12.04 20.54 -0.27
CA ARG A 301 -12.67 21.39 -1.30
C ARG A 301 -11.82 22.60 -1.68
N GLU A 302 -11.14 23.19 -0.71
CA GLU A 302 -10.35 24.41 -0.86
C GLU A 302 -8.85 24.11 -1.02
N ALA A 303 -8.48 22.82 -1.16
CA ALA A 303 -7.09 22.46 -1.35
C ALA A 303 -6.59 22.95 -2.71
N PRO A 304 -5.40 23.58 -2.76
CA PRO A 304 -4.79 23.99 -4.03
C PRO A 304 -4.53 22.76 -4.91
N PHE A 305 -4.59 22.95 -6.23
CA PHE A 305 -4.35 21.91 -7.21
C PHE A 305 -3.20 22.32 -8.15
N HIS A 306 -2.15 21.53 -8.15
CA HIS A 306 -1.01 21.67 -9.03
C HIS A 306 -0.95 20.48 -10.00
N PRO A 307 -1.26 20.68 -11.30
CA PRO A 307 -1.18 19.59 -12.27
C PRO A 307 0.27 19.10 -12.41
N GLN A 308 0.47 17.79 -12.31
CA GLN A 308 1.77 17.17 -12.55
C GLN A 308 1.90 16.75 -14.01
N THR A 309 3.05 17.04 -14.61
CA THR A 309 3.41 16.59 -15.97
C THR A 309 4.01 15.19 -15.86
N ASP A 310 3.25 14.18 -16.29
CA ASP A 310 3.71 12.79 -16.33
C ASP A 310 4.61 12.55 -17.56
N THR A 311 5.89 12.34 -17.33
CA THR A 311 6.77 11.74 -18.34
C THR A 311 6.62 10.22 -18.27
N ARG A 312 5.80 9.66 -19.17
CA ARG A 312 5.55 8.21 -19.21
C ARG A 312 6.69 7.50 -19.91
N LEU A 313 7.47 6.72 -19.17
CA LEU A 313 8.46 5.81 -19.74
C LEU A 313 7.75 4.55 -20.31
N PRO A 314 8.26 3.96 -21.41
CA PRO A 314 7.74 2.70 -21.95
C PRO A 314 7.82 1.58 -20.89
N LEU A 315 6.79 0.73 -20.81
CA LEU A 315 6.72 -0.36 -19.82
C LEU A 315 7.95 -1.29 -19.86
N ARG A 316 8.49 -1.56 -21.06
CA ARG A 316 9.69 -2.38 -21.23
C ARG A 316 10.91 -1.80 -20.49
N GLU A 317 11.14 -0.50 -20.58
CA GLU A 317 12.25 0.17 -19.89
C GLU A 317 12.07 0.18 -18.38
N GLN A 318 10.83 0.26 -17.93
CA GLN A 318 10.50 0.16 -16.52
C GLN A 318 10.85 -1.24 -15.98
N ILE A 319 10.41 -2.31 -16.65
CA ILE A 319 10.71 -3.70 -16.25
C ILE A 319 12.20 -3.99 -16.28
N LEU A 320 12.93 -3.52 -17.30
CA LEU A 320 14.38 -3.69 -17.36
C LEU A 320 15.11 -2.98 -16.21
N GLY A 321 14.63 -1.81 -15.79
CA GLY A 321 15.15 -1.11 -14.61
C GLY A 321 15.02 -1.94 -13.35
N PHE A 322 13.85 -2.54 -13.13
CA PHE A 322 13.60 -3.44 -11.99
C PHE A 322 14.57 -4.64 -12.00
N MET A 323 14.70 -5.33 -13.13
CA MET A 323 15.54 -6.53 -13.25
C MET A 323 17.04 -6.25 -13.02
N ARG A 324 17.49 -5.01 -13.17
CA ARG A 324 18.90 -4.61 -12.97
C ARG A 324 19.18 -4.03 -11.59
N ASN A 325 18.15 -3.72 -10.80
CA ASN A 325 18.30 -3.15 -9.45
C ASN A 325 18.21 -4.24 -8.38
N LEU A 326 19.31 -4.96 -8.15
CA LEU A 326 19.37 -6.04 -7.14
C LEU A 326 19.02 -5.55 -5.72
N PRO A 327 19.51 -4.41 -5.20
CA PRO A 327 19.09 -3.90 -3.89
C PRO A 327 17.58 -3.73 -3.77
N PHE A 328 16.92 -3.23 -4.81
CA PHE A 328 15.46 -3.11 -4.80
C PHE A 328 14.75 -4.47 -4.75
N GLN A 329 15.21 -5.45 -5.54
CA GLN A 329 14.65 -6.81 -5.51
C GLN A 329 14.79 -7.45 -4.12
N GLN A 330 15.93 -7.25 -3.45
CA GLN A 330 16.17 -7.74 -2.10
C GLN A 330 15.22 -7.10 -1.08
N ILE A 331 15.01 -5.78 -1.15
CA ILE A 331 14.07 -5.07 -0.27
C ILE A 331 12.64 -5.56 -0.52
N LEU A 332 12.27 -5.77 -1.78
CA LEU A 332 10.94 -6.27 -2.16
C LEU A 332 10.72 -7.70 -1.62
N ALA A 333 11.71 -8.57 -1.70
CA ALA A 333 11.69 -9.91 -1.13
C ALA A 333 11.59 -9.90 0.41
N ILE A 334 12.39 -9.05 1.07
CA ILE A 334 12.32 -8.84 2.53
C ILE A 334 10.92 -8.39 2.93
N LYS A 335 10.35 -7.44 2.19
CA LYS A 335 9.00 -6.91 2.46
C LYS A 335 7.93 -7.98 2.27
N LEU A 336 8.03 -8.79 1.22
CA LEU A 336 7.09 -9.89 0.96
C LEU A 336 7.06 -10.86 2.14
N VAL A 337 8.21 -11.40 2.54
CA VAL A 337 8.25 -12.40 3.62
C VAL A 337 7.80 -11.80 4.95
N GLN A 338 8.19 -10.57 5.26
CA GLN A 338 7.78 -9.90 6.48
C GLN A 338 6.26 -9.69 6.56
N LEU A 339 5.66 -9.23 5.46
CA LEU A 339 4.22 -8.98 5.42
C LEU A 339 3.39 -10.27 5.41
N ILE A 340 3.90 -11.38 4.88
CA ILE A 340 3.27 -12.70 5.05
C ILE A 340 3.17 -13.03 6.54
N GLY A 341 4.25 -12.82 7.31
CA GLY A 341 4.24 -13.01 8.76
C GLY A 341 3.20 -12.13 9.47
N VAL A 342 3.16 -10.84 9.14
CA VAL A 342 2.19 -9.89 9.71
C VAL A 342 0.75 -10.28 9.34
N SER A 343 0.50 -10.64 8.10
CA SER A 343 -0.84 -11.01 7.61
C SER A 343 -1.34 -12.31 8.24
N ALA A 344 -0.47 -13.31 8.38
CA ALA A 344 -0.79 -14.55 9.07
C ALA A 344 -1.14 -14.29 10.55
N SER A 345 -0.31 -13.51 11.26
CA SER A 345 -0.56 -13.14 12.66
C SER A 345 -1.87 -12.37 12.84
N SER A 346 -2.16 -11.42 11.95
CA SER A 346 -3.39 -10.63 12.02
C SER A 346 -4.63 -11.50 11.87
N GLY A 347 -4.63 -12.43 10.90
CA GLY A 347 -5.72 -13.37 10.68
C GLY A 347 -5.88 -14.38 11.82
N GLY A 348 -4.77 -14.83 12.42
CA GLY A 348 -4.76 -15.81 13.50
C GLY A 348 -5.07 -15.28 14.89
N LEU A 349 -4.93 -13.96 15.10
CA LEU A 349 -5.03 -13.35 16.42
C LEU A 349 -6.38 -13.63 17.10
N MET A 350 -7.51 -13.46 16.39
CA MET A 350 -8.84 -13.70 16.95
C MET A 350 -9.05 -15.18 17.31
N PHE A 351 -8.65 -16.11 16.45
CA PHE A 351 -8.71 -17.54 16.76
C PHE A 351 -7.85 -17.88 17.98
N PHE A 352 -6.66 -17.30 18.08
CA PHE A 352 -5.77 -17.50 19.20
C PHE A 352 -6.39 -17.00 20.52
N LEU A 353 -6.88 -15.77 20.53
CA LEU A 353 -7.43 -15.15 21.73
C LEU A 353 -8.70 -15.86 22.22
N VAL A 354 -9.60 -16.23 21.30
CA VAL A 354 -10.89 -16.83 21.63
C VAL A 354 -10.76 -18.34 21.82
N SER A 355 -10.12 -19.06 20.89
CA SER A 355 -10.16 -20.54 20.87
C SER A 355 -8.98 -21.19 21.59
N VAL A 356 -7.84 -20.50 21.80
CA VAL A 356 -6.64 -21.10 22.43
C VAL A 356 -6.46 -20.64 23.88
N ILE A 357 -6.55 -19.32 24.14
CA ILE A 357 -6.30 -18.78 25.50
C ILE A 357 -7.56 -18.37 26.24
N ASP A 358 -8.75 -18.55 25.64
CA ASP A 358 -10.06 -18.21 26.25
C ASP A 358 -10.07 -16.82 26.89
N MET A 359 -9.58 -15.82 26.13
CA MET A 359 -9.43 -14.45 26.62
C MET A 359 -10.61 -13.58 26.17
N PRO A 360 -11.25 -12.83 27.09
CA PRO A 360 -12.27 -11.86 26.74
C PRO A 360 -11.74 -10.81 25.74
N LEU A 361 -12.47 -10.55 24.66
CA LEU A 361 -12.08 -9.59 23.62
C LEU A 361 -12.01 -8.14 24.14
N THR A 362 -12.65 -7.84 25.28
CA THR A 362 -12.50 -6.57 26.01
C THR A 362 -11.06 -6.29 26.44
N ARG A 363 -10.18 -7.30 26.46
CA ARG A 363 -8.75 -7.14 26.75
C ARG A 363 -7.90 -6.78 25.53
N LEU A 364 -8.45 -6.78 24.31
CA LEU A 364 -7.73 -6.37 23.10
C LEU A 364 -7.06 -4.98 23.21
N PRO A 365 -7.71 -3.95 23.82
CA PRO A 365 -7.06 -2.65 24.02
C PRO A 365 -5.77 -2.71 24.84
N LEU A 366 -5.63 -3.72 25.72
CA LEU A 366 -4.42 -3.92 26.54
C LEU A 366 -3.22 -4.43 25.74
N ILE A 367 -3.46 -4.98 24.55
CA ILE A 367 -2.41 -5.35 23.58
C ILE A 367 -2.22 -4.20 22.59
N GLY A 368 -3.30 -3.71 22.00
CA GLY A 368 -3.27 -2.70 20.93
C GLY A 368 -2.84 -1.31 21.41
N GLY A 369 -3.26 -0.88 22.62
CA GLY A 369 -2.90 0.42 23.18
C GLY A 369 -1.38 0.59 23.38
N PRO A 370 -0.72 -0.32 24.09
CA PRO A 370 0.73 -0.32 24.20
C PRO A 370 1.46 -0.43 22.85
N MET A 371 0.90 -1.18 21.89
CA MET A 371 1.44 -1.28 20.55
C MET A 371 1.45 0.08 19.83
N VAL A 372 0.33 0.82 19.84
CA VAL A 372 0.24 2.16 19.25
C VAL A 372 1.18 3.13 19.97
N LEU A 373 1.23 3.09 21.29
CA LEU A 373 2.14 3.92 22.08
C LEU A 373 3.61 3.66 21.69
N ALA A 374 3.98 2.40 21.52
CA ALA A 374 5.33 2.00 21.08
C ALA A 374 5.65 2.49 19.66
N VAL A 375 4.69 2.47 18.75
CA VAL A 375 4.86 3.04 17.39
C VAL A 375 5.11 4.54 17.46
N LEU A 376 4.30 5.27 18.22
CA LEU A 376 4.39 6.74 18.30
C LEU A 376 5.68 7.22 18.99
N LEU A 377 6.02 6.62 20.12
CA LEU A 377 7.21 7.01 20.90
C LEU A 377 8.48 6.35 20.38
N GLY A 378 8.37 5.12 19.89
CA GLY A 378 9.50 4.33 19.41
C GLY A 378 10.06 4.82 18.07
N THR A 379 9.20 5.28 17.15
CA THR A 379 9.66 5.73 15.81
C THR A 379 10.77 6.78 15.88
N PRO A 380 10.65 7.91 16.60
CA PRO A 380 11.74 8.88 16.67
C PRO A 380 13.01 8.33 17.36
N LEU A 381 12.85 7.41 18.31
CA LEU A 381 13.98 6.75 18.97
C LEU A 381 14.72 5.83 18.00
N LEU A 382 14.00 5.02 17.23
CA LEU A 382 14.54 4.12 16.22
C LEU A 382 15.26 4.88 15.11
N VAL A 383 14.71 6.01 14.66
CA VAL A 383 15.36 6.89 13.68
C VAL A 383 16.68 7.45 14.23
N ARG A 384 16.73 7.85 15.51
CA ARG A 384 17.99 8.29 16.14
C ARG A 384 19.00 7.14 16.26
N LEU A 385 18.52 5.95 16.61
CA LEU A 385 19.36 4.76 16.73
C LEU A 385 19.98 4.37 15.37
N SER A 386 19.17 4.41 14.28
CA SER A 386 19.66 4.05 12.95
C SER A 386 20.80 4.95 12.43
N LYS A 387 20.86 6.20 12.89
CA LYS A 387 21.98 7.10 12.58
C LYS A 387 23.31 6.65 13.21
N ARG A 388 23.26 5.84 14.28
CA ARG A 388 24.47 5.31 14.97
C ARG A 388 24.87 3.94 14.46
N VAL A 389 23.89 3.05 14.24
CA VAL A 389 24.16 1.63 13.91
C VAL A 389 23.97 1.31 12.42
N GLY A 390 23.48 2.26 11.63
CA GLY A 390 23.12 2.07 10.23
C GLY A 390 21.72 1.46 10.05
N LYS A 391 21.09 1.73 8.89
CA LYS A 391 19.71 1.28 8.56
C LYS A 391 19.58 -0.24 8.53
N ARG A 392 20.58 -0.94 7.95
CA ARG A 392 20.61 -2.41 7.84
C ARG A 392 20.58 -3.08 9.21
N SER A 393 21.44 -2.66 10.14
CA SER A 393 21.51 -3.22 11.51
C SER A 393 20.25 -2.89 12.30
N ALA A 394 19.71 -1.67 12.15
CA ALA A 394 18.47 -1.26 12.80
C ALA A 394 17.27 -2.09 12.32
N TYR A 395 17.18 -2.36 11.00
CA TYR A 395 16.19 -3.27 10.45
C TYR A 395 16.34 -4.69 11.00
N ALA A 396 17.58 -5.21 11.06
CA ALA A 396 17.85 -6.53 11.61
C ALA A 396 17.37 -6.67 13.06
N CYS A 397 17.66 -5.69 13.92
CA CYS A 397 17.15 -5.66 15.30
C CYS A 397 15.61 -5.70 15.35
N SER A 398 14.94 -4.92 14.50
CA SER A 398 13.47 -4.92 14.45
C SER A 398 12.91 -6.26 14.00
N SER A 399 13.54 -6.92 13.02
CA SER A 399 13.14 -8.26 12.55
C SER A 399 13.36 -9.33 13.62
N VAL A 400 14.47 -9.28 14.36
CA VAL A 400 14.71 -10.18 15.50
C VAL A 400 13.61 -9.99 16.56
N LEU A 401 13.28 -8.76 16.92
CA LEU A 401 12.21 -8.48 17.88
C LEU A 401 10.87 -9.03 17.40
N THR A 402 10.54 -8.91 16.11
CA THR A 402 9.31 -9.51 15.53
C THR A 402 9.28 -11.03 15.73
N GLY A 403 10.39 -11.70 15.42
CA GLY A 403 10.51 -13.15 15.63
C GLY A 403 10.36 -13.57 17.09
N LEU A 404 11.03 -12.87 18.01
CA LEU A 404 10.96 -13.15 19.45
C LEU A 404 9.56 -12.93 20.01
N VAL A 405 8.88 -11.84 19.62
CA VAL A 405 7.48 -11.61 20.04
C VAL A 405 6.57 -12.69 19.46
N GLY A 406 6.72 -13.05 18.19
CA GLY A 406 5.99 -14.18 17.60
C GLY A 406 6.14 -15.44 18.44
N LEU A 407 7.38 -15.86 18.72
CA LEU A 407 7.64 -17.06 19.52
C LEU A 407 7.11 -16.94 20.98
N SER A 408 7.06 -15.72 21.54
CA SER A 408 6.55 -15.53 22.90
C SER A 408 5.07 -15.91 23.06
N TRP A 409 4.28 -15.91 21.97
CA TRP A 409 2.88 -16.34 21.99
C TRP A 409 2.71 -17.86 22.22
N MET A 410 3.75 -18.66 21.99
CA MET A 410 3.71 -20.11 22.30
C MET A 410 3.55 -20.37 23.81
N TYR A 411 4.00 -19.43 24.62
CA TYR A 411 3.95 -19.53 26.08
C TYR A 411 2.76 -18.79 26.70
N ALA A 412 1.85 -18.24 25.87
CA ALA A 412 0.65 -17.58 26.38
C ALA A 412 -0.35 -18.60 26.91
N MET A 413 -0.90 -18.32 28.10
CA MET A 413 -1.82 -19.22 28.82
C MET A 413 -3.11 -18.49 29.19
N PRO A 414 -4.21 -19.22 29.37
CA PRO A 414 -5.44 -18.67 29.93
C PRO A 414 -5.16 -17.98 31.28
N GLY A 415 -5.67 -16.76 31.47
CA GLY A 415 -5.48 -16.01 32.72
C GLY A 415 -4.13 -15.30 32.86
N GLU A 416 -3.34 -15.22 31.78
CA GLU A 416 -2.05 -14.53 31.77
C GLU A 416 -2.13 -13.09 32.33
N PRO A 417 -1.09 -12.62 33.08
CA PRO A 417 -1.06 -11.26 33.62
C PRO A 417 -1.18 -10.19 32.52
N VAL A 418 -2.02 -9.17 32.75
CA VAL A 418 -2.23 -8.05 31.81
C VAL A 418 -0.91 -7.36 31.45
N ALA A 419 0.03 -7.26 32.39
CA ALA A 419 1.33 -6.66 32.14
C ALA A 419 2.12 -7.38 31.04
N LEU A 420 2.00 -8.70 30.93
CA LEU A 420 2.71 -9.50 29.91
C LEU A 420 2.06 -9.33 28.53
N LEU A 421 0.72 -9.25 28.47
CA LEU A 421 -0.01 -8.91 27.25
C LEU A 421 0.37 -7.50 26.74
N ALA A 422 0.41 -6.53 27.65
CA ALA A 422 0.83 -5.16 27.35
C ALA A 422 2.29 -5.09 26.87
N LEU A 423 3.18 -5.85 27.50
CA LEU A 423 4.60 -5.94 27.11
C LEU A 423 4.74 -6.53 25.69
N ARG A 424 4.01 -7.62 25.38
CA ARG A 424 4.02 -8.19 24.02
C ARG A 424 3.50 -7.18 23.00
N GLY A 425 2.40 -6.49 23.31
CA GLY A 425 1.86 -5.42 22.46
C GLY A 425 2.89 -4.31 22.23
N PHE A 426 3.53 -3.83 23.29
CA PHE A 426 4.53 -2.77 23.21
C PHE A 426 5.75 -3.18 22.37
N VAL A 427 6.34 -4.35 22.62
CA VAL A 427 7.50 -4.84 21.87
C VAL A 427 7.14 -5.10 20.40
N ASN A 428 5.94 -5.63 20.13
CA ASN A 428 5.44 -5.81 18.78
C ASN A 428 5.28 -4.46 18.04
N GLY A 429 4.77 -3.44 18.72
CA GLY A 429 4.67 -2.09 18.16
C GLY A 429 6.02 -1.48 17.81
N LEU A 430 7.02 -1.65 18.68
CA LEU A 430 8.38 -1.18 18.44
C LEU A 430 9.02 -1.91 17.25
N ALA A 431 8.88 -3.23 17.19
CA ALA A 431 9.34 -4.05 16.07
C ALA A 431 8.69 -3.66 14.75
N PHE A 432 7.36 -3.50 14.74
CA PHE A 432 6.58 -3.07 13.59
C PHE A 432 7.03 -1.69 13.08
N ALA A 433 7.17 -0.72 13.98
CA ALA A 433 7.63 0.63 13.62
C ALA A 433 9.00 0.61 12.95
N GLY A 434 9.96 -0.14 13.50
CA GLY A 434 11.29 -0.28 12.91
C GLY A 434 11.27 -0.94 11.54
N ASN A 435 10.53 -2.03 11.40
CA ASN A 435 10.41 -2.73 10.13
C ASN A 435 9.81 -1.85 9.03
N VAL A 436 8.79 -1.05 9.33
CA VAL A 436 8.18 -0.13 8.36
C VAL A 436 9.11 1.02 8.00
N VAL A 437 9.68 1.70 9.01
CA VAL A 437 10.52 2.89 8.81
C VAL A 437 11.79 2.54 8.03
N PHE A 438 12.47 1.47 8.41
CA PHE A 438 13.75 1.13 7.78
C PHE A 438 13.56 0.50 6.39
N ALA A 439 12.51 -0.31 6.18
CA ALA A 439 12.20 -0.83 4.86
C ALA A 439 11.88 0.30 3.86
N MET A 440 11.09 1.31 4.27
CA MET A 440 10.78 2.46 3.43
C MET A 440 12.03 3.32 3.15
N SER A 441 12.89 3.51 4.15
CA SER A 441 14.14 4.23 3.95
C SER A 441 15.11 3.50 3.01
N MET A 442 15.25 2.18 3.14
CA MET A 442 16.08 1.37 2.25
C MET A 442 15.50 1.30 0.83
N LEU A 443 14.18 1.33 0.70
CA LEU A 443 13.48 1.41 -0.58
C LEU A 443 13.83 2.69 -1.34
N THR A 444 13.81 3.84 -0.65
CA THR A 444 14.19 5.13 -1.25
C THR A 444 15.65 5.15 -1.65
N ASP A 445 16.55 4.54 -0.86
CA ASP A 445 17.96 4.41 -1.19
C ASP A 445 18.17 3.57 -2.47
N ALA A 446 17.40 2.49 -2.65
CA ALA A 446 17.47 1.67 -3.87
C ALA A 446 16.91 2.37 -5.11
N MET A 447 15.91 3.25 -4.96
CA MET A 447 15.41 4.11 -6.04
C MET A 447 16.44 5.16 -6.43
N GLU A 448 17.11 5.77 -5.46
CA GLU A 448 18.19 6.73 -5.69
C GLU A 448 19.38 6.12 -6.43
N LEU A 449 19.75 4.88 -6.07
CA LEU A 449 20.77 4.11 -6.79
C LEU A 449 20.41 3.94 -8.28
N ASP A 450 19.16 3.61 -8.60
CA ASP A 450 18.71 3.48 -9.99
C ASP A 450 18.79 4.81 -10.73
N TYR A 451 18.39 5.90 -10.09
CA TYR A 451 18.48 7.23 -10.66
C TYR A 451 19.93 7.62 -10.97
N HIS A 452 20.87 7.38 -10.07
CA HIS A 452 22.29 7.66 -10.31
C HIS A 452 22.89 6.80 -11.45
N ARG A 453 22.39 5.57 -11.62
CA ARG A 453 22.88 4.66 -12.70
C ARG A 453 22.28 4.97 -14.06
N THR A 454 21.04 5.41 -14.11
CA THR A 454 20.28 5.48 -15.37
C THR A 454 19.89 6.91 -15.78
N GLY A 455 19.93 7.86 -14.84
CA GLY A 455 19.41 9.21 -15.04
C GLY A 455 17.87 9.27 -15.16
N LEU A 456 17.18 8.14 -15.04
CA LEU A 456 15.74 8.03 -15.24
C LEU A 456 15.00 7.98 -13.90
N ARG A 457 13.95 8.78 -13.77
CA ARG A 457 13.05 8.74 -12.60
C ARG A 457 11.96 7.70 -12.79
N ARG A 458 12.05 6.58 -12.06
CA ARG A 458 11.12 5.45 -12.11
C ARG A 458 10.42 5.20 -10.78
N GLU A 459 10.34 6.21 -9.93
CA GLU A 459 9.79 6.11 -8.56
C GLU A 459 8.36 5.54 -8.56
N GLY A 460 7.54 5.90 -9.57
CA GLY A 460 6.17 5.40 -9.71
C GLY A 460 6.10 3.88 -9.91
N MET A 461 6.97 3.32 -10.76
CA MET A 461 7.03 1.87 -10.98
C MET A 461 7.49 1.12 -9.73
N TYR A 462 8.54 1.60 -9.07
CA TYR A 462 9.03 0.98 -7.84
C TYR A 462 7.98 0.99 -6.74
N SER A 463 7.23 2.10 -6.60
CA SER A 463 6.12 2.20 -5.66
C SER A 463 4.97 1.26 -6.02
N ALA A 464 4.66 1.10 -7.31
CA ALA A 464 3.62 0.17 -7.77
C ALA A 464 3.97 -1.30 -7.47
N LEU A 465 5.22 -1.71 -7.73
CA LEU A 465 5.71 -3.06 -7.41
C LEU A 465 5.70 -3.31 -5.90
N TYR A 466 6.09 -2.31 -5.10
CA TYR A 466 6.06 -2.39 -3.65
C TYR A 466 4.62 -2.58 -3.14
N SER A 467 3.66 -1.80 -3.66
CA SER A 467 2.24 -1.94 -3.32
C SER A 467 1.66 -3.29 -3.76
N PHE A 468 2.04 -3.79 -4.93
CA PHE A 468 1.63 -5.12 -5.40
C PHE A 468 2.08 -6.22 -4.42
N VAL A 469 3.32 -6.16 -3.95
CA VAL A 469 3.85 -7.12 -2.97
C VAL A 469 3.12 -7.03 -1.63
N GLU A 470 2.75 -5.82 -1.17
CA GLU A 470 1.93 -5.65 0.04
C GLU A 470 0.59 -6.39 -0.08
N LYS A 471 -0.07 -6.27 -1.21
CA LYS A 471 -1.36 -6.92 -1.47
C LYS A 471 -1.24 -8.43 -1.57
N LEU A 472 -0.22 -8.91 -2.28
CA LEU A 472 0.06 -10.34 -2.40
C LEU A 472 0.32 -10.97 -1.02
N ALA A 473 1.13 -10.34 -0.19
CA ALA A 473 1.41 -10.81 1.17
C ALA A 473 0.16 -10.81 2.05
N ALA A 474 -0.67 -9.74 1.96
CA ALA A 474 -1.93 -9.64 2.68
C ALA A 474 -2.94 -10.73 2.28
N ALA A 475 -2.87 -11.20 1.03
CA ALA A 475 -3.69 -12.30 0.54
C ALA A 475 -3.27 -13.67 1.10
N LEU A 476 -1.96 -13.90 1.22
CA LEU A 476 -1.41 -15.20 1.62
C LEU A 476 -1.68 -15.56 3.09
N GLY A 477 -1.72 -14.58 4.00
CA GLY A 477 -1.93 -14.85 5.42
C GLY A 477 -3.24 -15.59 5.73
N PRO A 478 -4.41 -15.05 5.38
CA PRO A 478 -5.69 -15.72 5.57
C PRO A 478 -5.81 -17.06 4.82
N LEU A 479 -5.19 -17.16 3.62
CA LEU A 479 -5.16 -18.39 2.85
C LEU A 479 -4.44 -19.51 3.61
N ILE A 480 -3.22 -19.24 4.09
CA ILE A 480 -2.41 -20.22 4.83
C ILE A 480 -3.14 -20.66 6.10
N LEU A 481 -3.68 -19.69 6.86
CA LEU A 481 -4.43 -20.01 8.08
C LEU A 481 -5.68 -20.82 7.78
N GLY A 482 -6.44 -20.47 6.73
CA GLY A 482 -7.65 -21.19 6.34
C GLY A 482 -7.37 -22.65 6.02
N PHE A 483 -6.30 -22.93 5.26
CA PHE A 483 -5.89 -24.30 4.97
C PHE A 483 -5.36 -25.04 6.22
N ALA A 484 -4.59 -24.36 7.08
CA ALA A 484 -4.09 -24.96 8.32
C ALA A 484 -5.23 -25.37 9.27
N LEU A 485 -6.24 -24.52 9.44
CA LEU A 485 -7.43 -24.80 10.25
C LEU A 485 -8.27 -25.95 9.65
N ALA A 486 -8.44 -25.95 8.32
CA ALA A 486 -9.16 -27.02 7.63
C ALA A 486 -8.45 -28.37 7.78
N TYR A 487 -7.12 -28.40 7.63
CA TYR A 487 -6.31 -29.62 7.80
C TYR A 487 -6.37 -30.15 9.25
N ALA A 488 -6.37 -29.24 10.24
CA ALA A 488 -6.48 -29.56 11.65
C ALA A 488 -7.90 -29.97 12.09
N GLY A 489 -8.89 -29.93 11.20
CA GLY A 489 -10.26 -30.30 11.52
C GLY A 489 -10.95 -29.32 12.48
N PHE A 490 -10.69 -28.01 12.35
CA PHE A 490 -11.29 -27.00 13.21
C PHE A 490 -12.83 -27.02 13.12
N ASP A 491 -13.50 -27.28 14.27
CA ASP A 491 -14.94 -27.16 14.41
C ASP A 491 -15.29 -25.93 15.26
N PRO A 492 -16.01 -24.94 14.71
CA PRO A 492 -16.43 -23.73 15.43
C PRO A 492 -17.32 -23.97 16.65
N LYS A 493 -17.91 -25.19 16.76
CA LYS A 493 -18.76 -25.57 17.91
C LYS A 493 -17.96 -26.03 19.13
N THR A 494 -16.69 -26.40 18.93
CA THR A 494 -15.85 -26.88 20.01
C THR A 494 -15.57 -25.76 21.02
N PRO A 495 -15.86 -25.93 22.33
CA PRO A 495 -15.53 -24.95 23.34
C PRO A 495 -14.02 -24.68 23.37
N PRO A 496 -13.58 -23.44 23.71
CA PRO A 496 -12.15 -23.06 23.70
C PRO A 496 -11.24 -24.00 24.50
N ARG A 497 -11.76 -24.58 25.59
CA ARG A 497 -11.00 -25.51 26.46
C ARG A 497 -10.88 -26.94 25.92
N GLU A 498 -11.69 -27.27 24.91
CA GLU A 498 -11.76 -28.61 24.30
C GLU A 498 -11.14 -28.63 22.91
N VAL A 499 -10.48 -27.54 22.51
CA VAL A 499 -9.79 -27.45 21.22
C VAL A 499 -8.65 -28.45 21.16
N THR A 500 -8.62 -29.26 20.08
CA THR A 500 -7.59 -30.30 19.90
C THR A 500 -6.20 -29.70 19.75
N ASP A 501 -5.16 -30.48 20.06
CA ASP A 501 -3.77 -30.04 19.93
C ASP A 501 -3.42 -29.69 18.48
N GLU A 502 -3.99 -30.37 17.49
CA GLU A 502 -3.81 -30.09 16.07
C GLU A 502 -4.32 -28.71 15.70
N VAL A 503 -5.51 -28.32 16.19
CA VAL A 503 -6.08 -27.00 15.96
C VAL A 503 -5.26 -25.93 16.68
N ARG A 504 -4.84 -26.20 17.91
CA ARG A 504 -3.94 -25.29 18.63
C ARG A 504 -2.64 -25.05 17.87
N GLN A 505 -2.02 -26.10 17.31
CA GLN A 505 -0.82 -26.00 16.50
C GLN A 505 -1.08 -25.23 15.19
N ALA A 506 -2.22 -25.43 14.53
CA ALA A 506 -2.58 -24.67 13.33
C ALA A 506 -2.73 -23.15 13.61
N VAL A 507 -3.30 -22.78 14.75
CA VAL A 507 -3.38 -21.38 15.17
C VAL A 507 -2.00 -20.83 15.54
N LEU A 508 -1.19 -21.58 16.30
CA LEU A 508 0.19 -21.21 16.64
C LEU A 508 1.09 -21.10 15.41
N LEU A 509 0.82 -21.89 14.36
CA LEU A 509 1.51 -21.77 13.08
C LEU A 509 1.38 -20.34 12.54
N SER A 510 0.20 -19.75 12.59
CA SER A 510 -0.06 -18.43 12.05
C SER A 510 0.48 -17.29 12.92
N ILE A 511 0.38 -17.40 14.27
CA ILE A 511 0.72 -16.27 15.16
C ILE A 511 2.17 -16.33 15.67
N ALA A 512 2.79 -17.51 15.70
CA ALA A 512 4.13 -17.71 16.25
C ALA A 512 5.15 -18.19 15.20
N TYR A 513 4.90 -19.35 14.59
CA TYR A 513 5.91 -20.01 13.75
C TYR A 513 6.14 -19.28 12.42
N ILE A 514 5.08 -18.88 11.70
CA ILE A 514 5.21 -18.15 10.43
C ILE A 514 5.91 -16.81 10.62
N PRO A 515 5.51 -15.92 11.56
CA PRO A 515 6.24 -14.66 11.78
C PRO A 515 7.70 -14.85 12.15
N ALA A 516 8.02 -15.86 12.98
CA ALA A 516 9.39 -16.18 13.35
C ALA A 516 10.20 -16.68 12.15
N ALA A 517 9.67 -17.63 11.39
CA ALA A 517 10.33 -18.16 10.19
C ALA A 517 10.53 -17.07 9.13
N MET A 518 9.53 -16.21 8.91
CA MET A 518 9.63 -15.09 7.97
C MET A 518 10.63 -14.05 8.46
N SER A 519 10.76 -13.81 9.76
CA SER A 519 11.80 -12.94 10.32
C SER A 519 13.19 -13.50 10.07
N VAL A 520 13.40 -14.80 10.26
CA VAL A 520 14.68 -15.45 9.94
C VAL A 520 15.00 -15.35 8.45
N LEU A 521 14.02 -15.62 7.59
CA LEU A 521 14.19 -15.52 6.14
C LEU A 521 14.50 -14.08 5.70
N ALA A 522 13.82 -13.08 6.28
CA ALA A 522 14.12 -11.68 6.05
C ALA A 522 15.56 -11.32 6.45
N LEU A 523 16.04 -11.83 7.59
CA LEU A 523 17.44 -11.65 8.04
C LEU A 523 18.44 -12.31 7.10
N LEU A 524 18.14 -13.51 6.60
CA LEU A 524 18.98 -14.18 5.60
C LEU A 524 19.09 -13.37 4.31
N ILE A 525 17.97 -12.85 3.79
CA ILE A 525 18.00 -11.99 2.60
C ILE A 525 18.78 -10.70 2.90
N LEU A 526 18.55 -10.10 4.06
CA LEU A 526 19.23 -8.89 4.51
C LEU A 526 20.75 -9.09 4.64
N ALA A 527 21.21 -10.29 4.95
CA ALA A 527 22.64 -10.60 5.03
C ALA A 527 23.36 -10.38 3.68
N PHE A 528 22.65 -10.56 2.57
CA PHE A 528 23.17 -10.32 1.21
C PHE A 528 22.94 -8.89 0.72
N TYR A 529 22.24 -8.04 1.47
CA TYR A 529 22.01 -6.64 1.12
C TYR A 529 23.28 -5.83 1.37
N LYS A 530 23.84 -5.24 0.31
CA LYS A 530 25.14 -4.58 0.34
C LYS A 530 25.11 -3.06 0.16
N LEU A 531 23.94 -2.48 -0.19
CA LEU A 531 23.86 -1.03 -0.40
C LEU A 531 24.08 -0.30 0.93
N ASP A 532 25.14 0.51 0.97
CA ASP A 532 25.56 1.29 2.14
C ASP A 532 25.37 2.80 1.89
N GLU A 533 25.19 3.55 2.96
CA GLU A 533 25.03 5.01 2.92
C GLU A 533 26.30 5.69 2.35
N GLN A 534 27.48 5.15 2.65
CA GLN A 534 28.74 5.66 2.11
C GLN A 534 28.83 5.53 0.59
N GLN A 535 28.31 4.45 0.01
CA GLN A 535 28.26 4.27 -1.44
C GLN A 535 27.34 5.31 -2.11
N LEU A 536 26.19 5.59 -1.50
CA LEU A 536 25.26 6.60 -2.03
C LEU A 536 25.86 8.01 -1.91
N LEU A 537 26.50 8.34 -0.81
CA LEU A 537 27.19 9.62 -0.62
C LEU A 537 28.33 9.79 -1.63
N GLY A 538 29.14 8.74 -1.84
CA GLY A 538 30.21 8.76 -2.83
C GLY A 538 29.71 8.96 -4.28
N MET A 539 28.54 8.42 -4.61
CA MET A 539 27.90 8.64 -5.92
C MET A 539 27.36 10.08 -6.07
N ARG A 540 26.82 10.67 -4.99
CA ARG A 540 26.37 12.08 -4.97
C ARG A 540 27.52 13.05 -5.18
N GLU A 541 28.68 12.74 -4.61
CA GLU A 541 29.89 13.56 -4.72
C GLU A 541 30.69 13.30 -6.01
N GLY A 542 30.23 12.36 -6.86
CA GLY A 542 30.93 11.98 -8.09
C GLY A 542 32.25 11.23 -7.86
N SER A 543 32.56 10.83 -6.61
CA SER A 543 33.79 10.13 -6.23
C SER A 543 33.73 8.61 -6.48
N VAL A 544 32.51 8.03 -6.63
CA VAL A 544 32.28 6.61 -6.91
C VAL A 544 31.43 6.46 -8.17
N LYS A 545 31.85 5.62 -9.11
CA LYS A 545 31.03 5.26 -10.29
C LYS A 545 29.87 4.36 -9.84
N ALA A 546 28.67 4.67 -10.31
CA ALA A 546 27.43 3.97 -10.01
C ALA A 546 27.39 2.49 -10.48
#